data_1fb666a78dc8569bcd6df04b8aa3d138
#
_entry.id   1fb666a78dc8569bcd6df04b8aa3d138
#
_cell.length_a   1.000
_cell.length_b   1.000
_cell.length_c   1.000
_cell.angle_alpha   90.00
_cell.angle_beta   90.00
_cell.angle_gamma   90.00
#
_symmetry.space_group_name_H-M   'P 1'
#
loop_
_entity.id
_entity.type
_entity.pdbx_description
1 polymer ?
#
loop_
_entity_poly.entity_id
_entity_poly.type
_entity_poly.pdbx_seq_one_letter_code
_entity_poly.pdbx_strand_id
1 'polypeptide(L)'
;LHEIGEVQAGELLGSEWESMLAGLSHSKAEIMVRAVRDHLADALSTLPGLLADMNIAALHFYIANMTNMRKQLAPQLVAAYEIWALSGDTQELEELAKESATHWQGLAEKILDLYREQGHECHAELVLLIEENTL
;
A
#
# COMPACT_ATOMS: atom_id res chain seq x y z
N LEU A 1 15.12 2.12 -2.09
CA LEU A 1 14.23 1.75 -0.98
C LEU A 1 12.97 1.04 -1.47
N HIS A 2 12.34 1.57 -2.51
CA HIS A 2 11.14 0.95 -3.10
C HIS A 2 11.43 -0.48 -3.59
N GLU A 3 12.53 -0.69 -4.28
CA GLU A 3 12.95 -2.00 -4.77
C GLU A 3 13.19 -2.99 -3.64
N ILE A 4 13.79 -2.55 -2.53
CA ILE A 4 13.98 -3.38 -1.34
C ILE A 4 12.61 -3.77 -0.75
N GLY A 5 11.69 -2.82 -0.67
CA GLY A 5 10.33 -3.07 -0.21
C GLY A 5 9.58 -4.05 -1.10
N GLU A 6 9.76 -3.97 -2.42
CA GLU A 6 9.15 -4.91 -3.37
C GLU A 6 9.66 -6.34 -3.16
N VAL A 7 10.96 -6.52 -2.92
CA VAL A 7 11.53 -7.84 -2.62
C VAL A 7 10.95 -8.38 -1.31
N GLN A 8 10.91 -7.55 -0.26
CA GLN A 8 10.35 -7.95 1.03
C GLN A 8 8.87 -8.30 0.94
N ALA A 9 8.08 -7.50 0.23
CA ALA A 9 6.66 -7.79 0.01
C ALA A 9 6.48 -9.08 -0.79
N GLY A 10 7.30 -9.31 -1.81
CA GLY A 10 7.28 -10.54 -2.59
C GLY A 10 7.59 -11.77 -1.76
N GLU A 11 8.52 -11.68 -0.82
CA GLU A 11 8.82 -12.78 0.10
C GLU A 11 7.65 -13.08 1.04
N LEU A 12 6.96 -12.06 1.53
CA LEU A 12 5.80 -12.21 2.41
C LEU A 12 4.59 -12.79 1.68
N LEU A 13 4.33 -12.35 0.44
CA LEU A 13 3.11 -12.69 -0.29
C LEU A 13 3.26 -13.96 -1.13
N GLY A 14 4.47 -14.26 -1.62
CA GLY A 14 4.78 -15.48 -2.34
C GLY A 14 4.21 -15.55 -3.75
N SER A 15 4.28 -16.77 -4.33
CA SER A 15 3.85 -17.03 -5.71
C SER A 15 2.35 -16.99 -5.91
N GLU A 16 1.56 -17.20 -4.85
CA GLU A 16 0.10 -17.10 -4.93
C GLU A 16 -0.37 -15.70 -5.35
N TRP A 17 0.30 -14.65 -4.85
CA TRP A 17 -0.02 -13.29 -5.21
C TRP A 17 0.14 -13.04 -6.71
N GLU A 18 1.25 -13.50 -7.28
CA GLU A 18 1.51 -13.36 -8.72
C GLU A 18 0.47 -14.14 -9.56
N SER A 19 0.11 -15.35 -9.13
CA SER A 19 -0.93 -16.14 -9.79
C SER A 19 -2.30 -15.45 -9.74
N MET A 20 -2.63 -14.85 -8.60
CA MET A 20 -3.85 -14.08 -8.43
C MET A 20 -3.89 -12.88 -9.38
N LEU A 21 -2.81 -12.11 -9.44
CA LEU A 21 -2.72 -10.94 -10.32
C LEU A 21 -2.95 -11.32 -11.79
N ALA A 22 -2.37 -12.43 -12.23
CA ALA A 22 -2.59 -12.93 -13.58
C ALA A 22 -4.07 -13.25 -13.84
N GLY A 23 -4.75 -13.83 -12.85
CA GLY A 23 -6.18 -14.14 -12.93
C GLY A 23 -7.10 -12.92 -12.89
N LEU A 24 -6.62 -11.77 -12.37
CA LEU A 24 -7.39 -10.53 -12.27
C LEU A 24 -7.11 -9.56 -13.44
N SER A 25 -6.35 -9.96 -14.44
CA SER A 25 -5.84 -9.10 -15.52
C SER A 25 -6.88 -8.15 -16.10
N HIS A 26 -6.48 -6.89 -16.27
CA HIS A 26 -7.25 -5.81 -16.88
C HIS A 26 -8.53 -5.42 -16.13
N SER A 27 -8.61 -5.69 -14.83
CA SER A 27 -9.76 -5.31 -14.01
C SER A 27 -9.43 -4.20 -13.01
N LYS A 28 -10.46 -3.55 -12.49
CA LYS A 28 -10.32 -2.60 -11.37
C LYS A 28 -9.72 -3.30 -10.15
N ALA A 29 -10.13 -4.54 -9.89
CA ALA A 29 -9.60 -5.34 -8.79
C ALA A 29 -8.07 -5.52 -8.90
N GLU A 30 -7.54 -5.78 -10.10
CA GLU A 30 -6.10 -5.87 -10.31
C GLU A 30 -5.39 -4.59 -9.92
N ILE A 31 -5.89 -3.43 -10.38
CA ILE A 31 -5.29 -2.13 -10.07
C ILE A 31 -5.26 -1.90 -8.56
N MET A 32 -6.34 -2.21 -7.88
CA MET A 32 -6.44 -2.04 -6.42
C MET A 32 -5.53 -3.00 -5.66
N VAL A 33 -5.46 -4.26 -6.08
CA VAL A 33 -4.61 -5.28 -5.47
C VAL A 33 -3.13 -4.92 -5.64
N ARG A 34 -2.74 -4.41 -6.81
CA ARG A 34 -1.38 -3.90 -7.04
C ARG A 34 -1.06 -2.71 -6.14
N ALA A 35 -2.01 -1.80 -5.97
CA ALA A 35 -1.84 -0.65 -5.08
C ALA A 35 -1.64 -1.09 -3.62
N VAL A 36 -2.35 -2.10 -3.15
CA VAL A 36 -2.14 -2.67 -1.81
C VAL A 36 -0.72 -3.21 -1.67
N ARG A 37 -0.24 -3.97 -2.65
CA ARG A 37 1.14 -4.48 -2.64
C ARG A 37 2.16 -3.33 -2.60
N ASP A 38 1.94 -2.30 -3.39
CA ASP A 38 2.85 -1.16 -3.44
C ASP A 38 2.88 -0.41 -2.11
N HIS A 39 1.74 -0.26 -1.44
CA HIS A 39 1.69 0.30 -0.10
C HIS A 39 2.41 -0.57 0.92
N LEU A 40 2.28 -1.90 0.83
CA LEU A 40 3.03 -2.80 1.68
C LEU A 40 4.54 -2.66 1.48
N ALA A 41 4.98 -2.64 0.22
CA ALA A 41 6.39 -2.47 -0.12
C ALA A 41 6.95 -1.16 0.45
N ASP A 42 6.21 -0.08 0.31
CA ASP A 42 6.61 1.23 0.82
C ASP A 42 6.59 1.30 2.35
N ALA A 43 5.62 0.64 2.98
CA ALA A 43 5.55 0.56 4.43
C ALA A 43 6.73 -0.23 5.05
N LEU A 44 7.22 -1.23 4.32
CA LEU A 44 8.36 -2.04 4.77
C LEU A 44 9.71 -1.34 4.60
N SER A 45 9.84 -0.45 3.62
CA SER A 45 11.15 0.10 3.26
C SER A 45 11.13 1.60 2.97
N THR A 46 10.37 2.05 1.98
CA THR A 46 10.45 3.42 1.45
C THR A 46 10.08 4.47 2.49
N LEU A 47 8.92 4.33 3.11
CA LEU A 47 8.42 5.33 4.05
C LEU A 47 9.27 5.41 5.33
N PRO A 48 9.63 4.30 5.98
CA PRO A 48 10.55 4.36 7.11
C PRO A 48 11.90 4.99 6.76
N GLY A 49 12.43 4.68 5.58
CA GLY A 49 13.71 5.25 5.12
C GLY A 49 13.65 6.75 4.90
N LEU A 50 12.58 7.24 4.27
CA LEU A 50 12.37 8.67 4.06
C LEU A 50 12.25 9.44 5.36
N LEU A 51 11.55 8.89 6.35
CA LEU A 51 11.40 9.51 7.66
C LEU A 51 12.68 9.46 8.49
N ALA A 52 13.45 8.38 8.40
CA ALA A 52 14.73 8.26 9.09
C ALA A 52 15.76 9.28 8.61
N ASP A 53 15.84 9.48 7.30
CA ASP A 53 16.78 10.41 6.68
C ASP A 53 16.28 11.85 6.69
N MET A 54 14.98 12.06 6.90
CA MET A 54 14.32 13.37 6.83
C MET A 54 14.70 14.19 5.59
N ASN A 55 14.72 13.52 4.44
CA ASN A 55 14.94 14.18 3.17
C ASN A 55 13.65 14.82 2.69
N ILE A 56 13.56 16.14 2.87
CA ILE A 56 12.37 16.94 2.57
C ILE A 56 11.97 16.80 1.10
N ALA A 57 12.92 16.97 0.18
CA ALA A 57 12.66 16.90 -1.25
C ALA A 57 12.17 15.49 -1.66
N ALA A 58 12.78 14.46 -1.12
CA ALA A 58 12.40 13.07 -1.42
C ALA A 58 10.99 12.74 -0.91
N LEU A 59 10.60 13.25 0.26
CA LEU A 59 9.26 13.04 0.80
C LEU A 59 8.18 13.73 -0.06
N HIS A 60 8.43 14.97 -0.48
CA HIS A 60 7.54 15.67 -1.41
C HIS A 60 7.42 14.91 -2.74
N PHE A 61 8.55 14.47 -3.27
CA PHE A 61 8.60 13.71 -4.52
C PHE A 61 7.81 12.39 -4.41
N TYR A 62 7.97 11.67 -3.31
CA TYR A 62 7.26 10.42 -3.05
C TYR A 62 5.75 10.60 -3.13
N ILE A 63 5.20 11.58 -2.42
CA ILE A 63 3.75 11.85 -2.43
C ILE A 63 3.29 12.37 -3.80
N ALA A 64 4.06 13.27 -4.42
CA ALA A 64 3.69 13.86 -5.71
C ALA A 64 3.60 12.82 -6.83
N ASN A 65 4.39 11.75 -6.77
CA ASN A 65 4.41 10.69 -7.77
C ASN A 65 3.50 9.51 -7.44
N MET A 66 2.79 9.55 -6.32
CA MET A 66 1.85 8.51 -5.97
C MET A 66 0.64 8.54 -6.91
N THR A 67 0.22 7.35 -7.39
CA THR A 67 -0.94 7.25 -8.29
C THR A 67 -2.22 7.64 -7.57
N ASN A 68 -3.26 8.00 -8.34
CA ASN A 68 -4.55 8.32 -7.77
C ASN A 68 -5.15 7.16 -6.97
N MET A 69 -5.02 5.94 -7.47
CA MET A 69 -5.51 4.77 -6.74
C MET A 69 -4.82 4.63 -5.39
N ARG A 70 -3.50 4.78 -5.34
CA ARG A 70 -2.76 4.70 -4.08
C ARG A 70 -3.18 5.78 -3.10
N LYS A 71 -3.42 7.01 -3.58
CA LYS A 71 -3.92 8.10 -2.74
C LYS A 71 -5.31 7.82 -2.18
N GLN A 72 -6.19 7.24 -3.00
CA GLN A 72 -7.54 6.85 -2.56
C GLN A 72 -7.50 5.78 -1.48
N LEU A 73 -6.55 4.84 -1.55
CA LEU A 73 -6.42 3.77 -0.56
C LEU A 73 -5.73 4.21 0.73
N ALA A 74 -5.01 5.32 0.70
CA ALA A 74 -4.25 5.83 1.85
C ALA A 74 -4.57 7.29 2.16
N PRO A 75 -5.84 7.63 2.46
CA PRO A 75 -6.22 9.02 2.75
C PRO A 75 -5.54 9.58 3.99
N GLN A 76 -5.25 8.76 5.01
CA GLN A 76 -4.55 9.21 6.20
C GLN A 76 -3.08 9.58 5.90
N LEU A 77 -2.44 8.87 4.99
CA LEU A 77 -1.08 9.22 4.56
C LEU A 77 -1.06 10.58 3.87
N VAL A 78 -2.00 10.83 2.98
CA VAL A 78 -2.13 12.12 2.31
C VAL A 78 -2.39 13.24 3.31
N ALA A 79 -3.29 13.03 4.27
CA ALA A 79 -3.60 14.01 5.31
C ALA A 79 -2.39 14.29 6.21
N ALA A 80 -1.67 13.26 6.63
CA ALA A 80 -0.46 13.39 7.44
C ALA A 80 0.65 14.14 6.71
N TYR A 81 0.79 13.89 5.42
CA TYR A 81 1.71 14.64 4.56
C TYR A 81 1.34 16.13 4.50
N GLU A 82 0.07 16.46 4.33
CA GLU A 82 -0.40 17.85 4.28
C GLU A 82 -0.11 18.61 5.59
N ILE A 83 -0.34 17.96 6.73
CA ILE A 83 -0.01 18.50 8.04
C ILE A 83 1.49 18.78 8.14
N TRP A 84 2.31 17.81 7.76
CA TRP A 84 3.77 17.99 7.77
C TRP A 84 4.22 19.13 6.83
N ALA A 85 3.64 19.19 5.62
CA ALA A 85 4.02 20.22 4.64
C ALA A 85 3.70 21.63 5.13
N LEU A 86 2.65 21.81 5.93
CA LEU A 86 2.24 23.11 6.46
C LEU A 86 2.94 23.48 7.78
N SER A 87 3.18 22.51 8.65
CA SER A 87 3.65 22.76 10.02
C SER A 87 5.07 22.25 10.31
N GLY A 88 5.59 21.36 9.49
CA GLY A 88 6.86 20.68 9.77
C GLY A 88 6.75 19.56 10.80
N ASP A 89 5.54 19.28 11.33
CA ASP A 89 5.33 18.24 12.33
C ASP A 89 5.26 16.87 11.65
N THR A 90 6.15 15.96 12.06
CA THR A 90 6.27 14.60 11.51
C THR A 90 5.52 13.55 12.30
N GLN A 91 4.92 13.92 13.44
CA GLN A 91 4.35 12.94 14.39
C GLN A 91 3.33 12.01 13.75
N GLU A 92 2.39 12.55 12.99
CA GLU A 92 1.35 11.74 12.34
C GLU A 92 1.91 10.83 11.26
N LEU A 93 2.91 11.30 10.49
CA LEU A 93 3.61 10.46 9.52
C LEU A 93 4.34 9.32 10.20
N GLU A 94 5.00 9.58 11.31
CA GLU A 94 5.74 8.56 12.06
C GLU A 94 4.81 7.51 12.65
N GLU A 95 3.70 7.93 13.24
CA GLU A 95 2.69 7.02 13.79
C GLU A 95 2.08 6.15 12.69
N LEU A 96 1.74 6.77 11.58
CA LEU A 96 1.16 6.07 10.43
C LEU A 96 2.15 5.09 9.82
N ALA A 97 3.43 5.45 9.73
CA ALA A 97 4.47 4.54 9.23
C ALA A 97 4.58 3.27 10.09
N LYS A 98 4.42 3.39 11.40
CA LYS A 98 4.44 2.23 12.31
C LYS A 98 3.25 1.29 12.10
N GLU A 99 2.08 1.84 11.78
CA GLU A 99 0.86 1.06 11.58
C GLU A 99 0.78 0.44 10.18
N SER A 100 1.39 1.09 9.19
CA SER A 100 1.19 0.78 7.78
C SER A 100 1.56 -0.64 7.40
N ALA A 101 2.69 -1.15 7.85
CA ALA A 101 3.14 -2.51 7.49
C ALA A 101 2.15 -3.57 7.98
N THR A 102 1.69 -3.45 9.22
CA THR A 102 0.70 -4.38 9.81
C THR A 102 -0.63 -4.28 9.08
N HIS A 103 -1.09 -3.07 8.80
CA HIS A 103 -2.34 -2.84 8.09
C HIS A 103 -2.33 -3.46 6.69
N TRP A 104 -1.33 -3.12 5.88
CA TRP A 104 -1.28 -3.56 4.49
C TRP A 104 -0.99 -5.06 4.37
N GLN A 105 -0.17 -5.61 5.25
CA GLN A 105 0.05 -7.05 5.31
C GLN A 105 -1.23 -7.80 5.68
N GLY A 106 -1.96 -7.32 6.69
CA GLY A 106 -3.24 -7.91 7.09
C GLY A 106 -4.28 -7.86 5.99
N LEU A 107 -4.37 -6.75 5.26
CA LEU A 107 -5.26 -6.63 4.11
C LEU A 107 -4.84 -7.57 2.97
N ALA A 108 -3.55 -7.65 2.67
CA ALA A 108 -3.05 -8.56 1.64
C ALA A 108 -3.39 -10.02 1.96
N GLU A 109 -3.28 -10.43 3.21
CA GLU A 109 -3.66 -11.79 3.66
C GLU A 109 -5.16 -12.05 3.46
N LYS A 110 -6.01 -11.07 3.80
CA LYS A 110 -7.46 -11.16 3.55
C LYS A 110 -7.79 -11.27 2.06
N ILE A 111 -7.06 -10.53 1.23
CA ILE A 111 -7.21 -10.60 -0.24
C ILE A 111 -6.89 -12.01 -0.74
N LEU A 112 -5.78 -12.58 -0.30
CA LEU A 112 -5.40 -13.95 -0.68
C LEU A 112 -6.43 -14.97 -0.21
N ASP A 113 -6.92 -14.86 1.01
CA ASP A 113 -7.94 -15.77 1.55
C ASP A 113 -9.23 -15.71 0.72
N LEU A 114 -9.68 -14.51 0.37
CA LEU A 114 -10.86 -14.33 -0.46
C LEU A 114 -10.68 -14.93 -1.85
N TYR A 115 -9.51 -14.75 -2.45
CA TYR A 115 -9.19 -15.32 -3.75
C TYR A 115 -9.16 -16.87 -3.70
N ARG A 116 -8.59 -17.44 -2.63
CA ARG A 116 -8.58 -18.90 -2.43
C ARG A 116 -9.99 -19.48 -2.34
N GLU A 117 -10.91 -18.75 -1.70
CA GLU A 117 -12.31 -19.19 -1.54
C GLU A 117 -13.12 -19.09 -2.81
N GLN A 118 -12.97 -18.00 -3.57
CA GLN A 118 -13.87 -17.65 -4.68
C GLN A 118 -13.23 -17.75 -6.07
N GLY A 119 -11.91 -17.81 -6.14
CA GLY A 119 -11.19 -17.83 -7.41
C GLY A 119 -11.39 -16.55 -8.23
N HIS A 120 -11.42 -16.69 -9.55
CA HIS A 120 -11.48 -15.53 -10.47
C HIS A 120 -12.78 -14.74 -10.42
N GLU A 121 -13.81 -15.23 -9.76
CA GLU A 121 -15.12 -14.59 -9.66
C GLU A 121 -15.21 -13.59 -8.49
N CYS A 122 -14.11 -13.38 -7.77
CA CYS A 122 -14.09 -12.55 -6.56
C CYS A 122 -13.90 -11.05 -6.81
N HIS A 123 -13.95 -10.57 -8.07
CA HIS A 123 -13.63 -9.18 -8.39
C HIS A 123 -14.42 -8.15 -7.57
N ALA A 124 -15.74 -8.28 -7.51
CA ALA A 124 -16.59 -7.33 -6.78
C ALA A 124 -16.30 -7.35 -5.29
N GLU A 125 -16.13 -8.54 -4.71
CA GLU A 125 -15.83 -8.71 -3.29
C GLU A 125 -14.44 -8.19 -2.93
N LEU A 126 -13.45 -8.34 -3.82
CA LEU A 126 -12.11 -7.77 -3.62
C LEU A 126 -12.15 -6.24 -3.58
N VAL A 127 -12.87 -5.63 -4.52
CA VAL A 127 -13.04 -4.18 -4.55
C VAL A 127 -13.65 -3.68 -3.23
N LEU A 128 -14.73 -4.31 -2.78
CA LEU A 128 -15.38 -3.95 -1.51
C LEU A 128 -14.45 -4.14 -0.31
N LEU A 129 -13.75 -5.26 -0.25
CA LEU A 129 -12.81 -5.55 0.84
C LEU A 129 -11.75 -4.45 0.95
N ILE A 130 -11.18 -4.05 -0.18
CA ILE A 130 -10.13 -3.02 -0.20
C ILE A 130 -10.70 -1.65 0.16
N GLU A 131 -11.86 -1.28 -0.41
CA GLU A 131 -12.52 0.00 -0.10
C GLU A 131 -12.89 0.13 1.38
N GLU A 132 -13.23 -0.95 2.04
CA GLU A 132 -13.57 -0.99 3.47
C GLU A 132 -12.34 -0.99 4.38
N ASN A 133 -11.13 -1.19 3.84
CA ASN A 133 -9.88 -1.32 4.60
C ASN A 133 -8.80 -0.33 4.14
N THR A 134 -9.19 0.87 3.80
CA THR A 134 -8.24 1.96 3.49
C THR A 134 -7.51 2.41 4.76
N LEU A 135 -6.36 3.02 4.63
CA LEU A 135 -5.58 3.62 5.69
C LEU A 135 -5.29 5.11 5.33
#